data_bcbf568135f5f724769d2a6113c2340a
#
_entry.id   bcbf568135f5f724769d2a6113c2340a
#
_cell.length_a   1.000
_cell.length_b   1.000
_cell.length_c   1.000
_cell.angle_alpha   90.00
_cell.angle_beta   90.00
_cell.angle_gamma   90.00
#
_symmetry.space_group_name_H-M   'P 1'
#
loop_
_entity.id
_entity.type
_entity.pdbx_description
1 polymer ?
#
loop_
_entity_poly.entity_id
_entity_poly.type
_entity_poly.pdbx_seq_one_letter_code
_entity_poly.pdbx_strand_id
1 'polypeptide(L)'
;MIREYRTIEEVAGPLMLVKQVEGVKYDELGEIELPDGSVRRCRVLEVNGRNVLVQLFESSAGINLAHSKVRFTGHGVQMPVSPNMLGRVFSGMGEPIDGGPAIIPEKSLDINGTPINPAARYYPSEFIQTGISTIDGLNTLVRGQKLPIFSGSGLPHANLAAQIARQAKVRGSDSKFAVVFAAVGITFEEADFFISDFKKTGAIDRTVLFINLASDPAIERISTPRMALTAAEYLAFECDMHVLVIMTDITNYAEALREVSAARKEVPGRRGYPGYLYTDLATMYERAGRKMGSEGSITMIPILSMPEDDKTHPIPDLTGYITEGQIILSREMYRKGYMPPVDVLPSLSRLKDKGIGEGKTREDHSGVLNQLFSSYARGKDAKELMVVLGEAALTPMDRLYAKFSDAFEEKFINQGFYEDRTIEQTLDIGWQLLSILPKSEMKRIKPQYVEKYWPKK
;
A
#
# COMPACT_ATOMS: atom_id res chain seq x y z
N MET A 1 8.84 -37.52 10.02
CA MET A 1 8.54 -38.54 8.97
C MET A 1 7.32 -38.01 8.23
N ILE A 2 7.47 -37.64 6.98
CA ILE A 2 6.35 -37.13 6.13
C ILE A 2 5.43 -38.32 5.86
N ARG A 3 4.15 -38.18 6.23
CA ARG A 3 3.14 -39.22 5.97
C ARG A 3 2.39 -38.90 4.70
N GLU A 4 2.15 -39.91 3.85
CA GLU A 4 1.29 -39.81 2.67
C GLU A 4 -0.12 -40.29 3.01
N TYR A 5 -1.13 -39.52 2.57
CA TYR A 5 -2.54 -39.83 2.72
C TYR A 5 -3.19 -40.02 1.36
N ARG A 6 -3.93 -41.11 1.19
CA ARG A 6 -4.74 -41.43 -0.01
C ARG A 6 -6.24 -41.42 0.32
N THR A 7 -6.60 -40.59 1.28
CA THR A 7 -7.94 -40.56 1.87
C THR A 7 -8.67 -39.25 1.52
N ILE A 8 -8.51 -38.82 0.26
CA ILE A 8 -9.28 -37.70 -0.26
C ILE A 8 -10.74 -38.15 -0.39
N GLU A 9 -11.65 -37.47 0.27
CA GLU A 9 -13.08 -37.81 0.29
C GLU A 9 -13.87 -36.99 -0.73
N GLU A 10 -13.61 -35.69 -0.78
CA GLU A 10 -14.38 -34.75 -1.56
C GLU A 10 -13.50 -33.62 -2.07
N VAL A 11 -13.78 -33.15 -3.30
CA VAL A 11 -13.21 -31.94 -3.87
C VAL A 11 -14.36 -31.07 -4.37
N ALA A 12 -14.47 -29.85 -3.84
CA ALA A 12 -15.53 -28.89 -4.15
C ALA A 12 -14.92 -27.51 -4.45
N GLY A 13 -14.73 -27.21 -5.73
CA GLY A 13 -14.07 -25.99 -6.17
C GLY A 13 -12.63 -25.89 -5.63
N PRO A 14 -12.28 -24.83 -4.86
CA PRO A 14 -10.95 -24.67 -4.30
C PRO A 14 -10.75 -25.44 -2.98
N LEU A 15 -11.73 -26.20 -2.52
CA LEU A 15 -11.69 -26.91 -1.25
C LEU A 15 -11.59 -28.43 -1.46
N MET A 16 -10.83 -29.09 -0.58
CA MET A 16 -10.69 -30.54 -0.58
C MET A 16 -10.72 -31.07 0.86
N LEU A 17 -11.50 -32.14 1.07
CA LEU A 17 -11.58 -32.85 2.34
C LEU A 17 -10.70 -34.10 2.31
N VAL A 18 -9.79 -34.21 3.28
CA VAL A 18 -8.93 -35.36 3.50
C VAL A 18 -9.26 -35.99 4.83
N LYS A 19 -9.52 -37.29 4.85
CA LYS A 19 -9.86 -38.05 6.08
C LYS A 19 -8.67 -38.84 6.61
N GLN A 20 -8.80 -39.29 7.87
CA GLN A 20 -7.82 -40.14 8.56
C GLN A 20 -6.41 -39.51 8.67
N VAL A 21 -6.36 -38.22 8.77
CA VAL A 21 -5.11 -37.44 8.91
C VAL A 21 -4.77 -37.29 10.39
N GLU A 22 -3.48 -37.37 10.72
CA GLU A 22 -3.00 -37.24 12.11
C GLU A 22 -1.84 -36.24 12.21
N GLY A 23 -1.85 -35.43 13.26
CA GLY A 23 -0.74 -34.55 13.63
C GLY A 23 -0.55 -33.30 12.76
N VAL A 24 -1.55 -32.95 11.95
CA VAL A 24 -1.55 -31.79 11.08
C VAL A 24 -2.08 -30.55 11.83
N LYS A 25 -1.52 -29.38 11.53
CA LYS A 25 -1.85 -28.11 12.17
C LYS A 25 -2.63 -27.19 11.23
N TYR A 26 -3.31 -26.22 11.81
CA TYR A 26 -3.89 -25.11 11.04
C TYR A 26 -2.79 -24.37 10.25
N ASP A 27 -3.14 -23.88 9.07
CA ASP A 27 -2.26 -23.16 8.13
C ASP A 27 -1.06 -23.99 7.61
N GLU A 28 -1.00 -25.28 7.90
CA GLU A 28 0.07 -26.15 7.40
C GLU A 28 -0.02 -26.31 5.88
N LEU A 29 1.13 -26.24 5.21
CA LEU A 29 1.26 -26.49 3.78
C LEU A 29 1.15 -27.98 3.49
N GLY A 30 0.41 -28.33 2.45
CA GLY A 30 0.32 -29.67 1.90
C GLY A 30 0.64 -29.69 0.41
N GLU A 31 1.11 -30.85 -0.04
CA GLU A 31 1.38 -31.17 -1.43
C GLU A 31 0.47 -32.31 -1.87
N ILE A 32 -0.15 -32.15 -3.04
CA ILE A 32 -1.03 -33.15 -3.64
C ILE A 32 -0.35 -33.65 -4.92
N GLU A 33 0.10 -34.87 -4.90
CA GLU A 33 0.64 -35.57 -6.08
C GLU A 33 -0.52 -36.14 -6.90
N LEU A 34 -0.64 -35.71 -8.15
CA LEU A 34 -1.65 -36.17 -9.09
C LEU A 34 -1.21 -37.48 -9.75
N PRO A 35 -2.12 -38.22 -10.40
CA PRO A 35 -1.78 -39.47 -11.10
C PRO A 35 -0.76 -39.33 -12.24
N ASP A 36 -0.64 -38.16 -12.83
CA ASP A 36 0.34 -37.82 -13.86
C ASP A 36 1.73 -37.40 -13.30
N GLY A 37 1.88 -37.42 -11.99
CA GLY A 37 3.10 -37.01 -11.29
C GLY A 37 3.24 -35.50 -11.06
N SER A 38 2.31 -34.69 -11.57
CA SER A 38 2.29 -33.25 -11.24
C SER A 38 1.90 -33.03 -9.78
N VAL A 39 2.41 -31.95 -9.19
CA VAL A 39 2.17 -31.59 -7.79
C VAL A 39 1.32 -30.34 -7.73
N ARG A 40 0.31 -30.33 -6.86
CA ARG A 40 -0.48 -29.16 -6.47
C ARG A 40 -0.20 -28.82 -5.02
N ARG A 41 -0.32 -27.57 -4.67
CA ARG A 41 -0.15 -27.12 -3.27
C ARG A 41 -1.51 -26.86 -2.65
N CYS A 42 -1.57 -27.09 -1.34
CA CYS A 42 -2.76 -26.76 -0.55
C CYS A 42 -2.37 -26.25 0.83
N ARG A 43 -3.29 -25.61 1.50
CA ARG A 43 -3.15 -25.12 2.88
C ARG A 43 -4.27 -25.68 3.75
N VAL A 44 -3.93 -26.11 4.95
CA VAL A 44 -4.91 -26.56 5.94
C VAL A 44 -5.74 -25.38 6.44
N LEU A 45 -7.05 -25.46 6.24
CA LEU A 45 -8.00 -24.46 6.72
C LEU A 45 -8.65 -24.86 8.04
N GLU A 46 -8.97 -26.16 8.20
CA GLU A 46 -9.70 -26.66 9.35
C GLU A 46 -9.23 -28.07 9.68
N VAL A 47 -9.10 -28.34 10.97
CA VAL A 47 -8.82 -29.67 11.50
C VAL A 47 -9.96 -30.06 12.43
N ASN A 48 -10.74 -31.06 12.05
CA ASN A 48 -11.85 -31.58 12.84
C ASN A 48 -11.62 -33.08 13.13
N GLY A 49 -11.01 -33.34 14.26
CA GLY A 49 -10.57 -34.68 14.65
C GLY A 49 -9.50 -35.22 13.67
N ARG A 50 -9.86 -36.24 12.89
CA ARG A 50 -9.01 -36.81 11.84
C ARG A 50 -9.41 -36.35 10.42
N ASN A 51 -10.32 -35.41 10.31
CA ASN A 51 -10.72 -34.82 9.03
C ASN A 51 -10.05 -33.45 8.89
N VAL A 52 -9.45 -33.22 7.74
CA VAL A 52 -8.73 -31.98 7.43
C VAL A 52 -9.34 -31.38 6.16
N LEU A 53 -9.84 -30.17 6.28
CA LEU A 53 -10.26 -29.35 5.17
C LEU A 53 -9.07 -28.53 4.69
N VAL A 54 -8.72 -28.69 3.43
CA VAL A 54 -7.63 -27.92 2.80
C VAL A 54 -8.15 -27.04 1.68
N GLN A 55 -7.48 -25.94 1.46
CA GLN A 55 -7.66 -25.05 0.33
C GLN A 55 -6.56 -25.28 -0.69
N LEU A 56 -6.95 -25.48 -1.94
CA LEU A 56 -6.04 -25.66 -3.06
C LEU A 56 -5.48 -24.32 -3.53
N PHE A 57 -4.19 -24.27 -3.85
CA PHE A 57 -3.56 -23.09 -4.46
C PHE A 57 -3.81 -23.04 -5.97
N GLU A 58 -3.86 -24.18 -6.62
CA GLU A 58 -4.10 -24.30 -8.05
C GLU A 58 -5.47 -24.94 -8.34
N SER A 59 -5.80 -25.08 -9.61
CA SER A 59 -7.04 -25.73 -10.06
C SER A 59 -7.19 -27.15 -9.50
N SER A 60 -8.40 -27.52 -9.12
CA SER A 60 -8.74 -28.89 -8.73
C SER A 60 -8.78 -29.89 -9.90
N ALA A 61 -8.62 -29.43 -11.13
CA ALA A 61 -8.62 -30.28 -12.31
C ALA A 61 -7.48 -31.33 -12.23
N GLY A 62 -7.82 -32.59 -12.53
CA GLY A 62 -6.86 -33.70 -12.48
C GLY A 62 -6.72 -34.37 -11.11
N ILE A 63 -7.27 -33.80 -10.02
CA ILE A 63 -7.29 -34.49 -8.72
C ILE A 63 -8.21 -35.70 -8.79
N ASN A 64 -7.66 -36.84 -8.51
CA ASN A 64 -8.39 -38.12 -8.48
C ASN A 64 -8.49 -38.63 -7.03
N LEU A 65 -9.73 -38.82 -6.54
CA LEU A 65 -9.99 -39.22 -5.15
C LEU A 65 -9.31 -40.53 -4.76
N ALA A 66 -9.16 -41.47 -5.70
CA ALA A 66 -8.61 -42.79 -5.46
C ALA A 66 -7.09 -42.89 -5.68
N HIS A 67 -6.52 -42.04 -6.53
CA HIS A 67 -5.13 -42.17 -6.97
C HIS A 67 -4.22 -41.02 -6.61
N SER A 68 -4.78 -39.83 -6.31
CA SER A 68 -3.97 -38.70 -5.80
C SER A 68 -3.54 -38.93 -4.37
N LYS A 69 -2.39 -38.38 -4.01
CA LYS A 69 -1.81 -38.50 -2.66
C LYS A 69 -1.61 -37.11 -2.08
N VAL A 70 -1.80 -36.99 -0.77
CA VAL A 70 -1.57 -35.75 -0.04
C VAL A 70 -0.46 -35.95 0.99
N ARG A 71 0.47 -35.00 1.05
CA ARG A 71 1.54 -34.93 2.04
C ARG A 71 1.47 -33.58 2.74
N PHE A 72 1.61 -33.56 4.06
CA PHE A 72 1.70 -32.35 4.85
C PHE A 72 3.15 -32.12 5.29
N THR A 73 3.62 -30.86 5.23
CA THR A 73 5.03 -30.50 5.37
C THR A 73 5.47 -30.28 6.81
N GLY A 74 4.53 -30.15 7.74
CA GLY A 74 4.78 -29.84 9.14
C GLY A 74 4.95 -28.35 9.46
N HIS A 75 4.91 -27.49 8.46
CA HIS A 75 5.02 -26.03 8.61
C HIS A 75 4.05 -25.31 7.68
N GLY A 76 3.77 -24.04 7.97
CA GLY A 76 2.97 -23.17 7.11
C GLY A 76 3.72 -22.74 5.85
N VAL A 77 3.09 -21.88 5.08
CA VAL A 77 3.72 -21.29 3.88
C VAL A 77 4.89 -20.41 4.34
N GLN A 78 6.05 -20.61 3.75
CA GLN A 78 7.27 -19.90 4.08
C GLN A 78 7.79 -19.12 2.90
N MET A 79 8.38 -17.94 3.15
CA MET A 79 9.11 -17.14 2.19
C MET A 79 10.61 -17.35 2.38
N PRO A 80 11.34 -17.82 1.36
CA PRO A 80 12.79 -17.83 1.38
C PRO A 80 13.31 -16.40 1.26
N VAL A 81 14.10 -15.95 2.24
CA VAL A 81 14.58 -14.56 2.32
C VAL A 81 16.10 -14.47 2.25
N SER A 82 16.59 -13.46 1.55
CA SER A 82 17.98 -13.12 1.37
C SER A 82 18.08 -11.68 0.87
N PRO A 83 19.19 -10.94 1.08
CA PRO A 83 19.43 -9.63 0.47
C PRO A 83 19.40 -9.68 -1.08
N ASN A 84 19.66 -10.87 -1.66
CA ASN A 84 19.61 -11.09 -3.12
C ASN A 84 18.19 -11.02 -3.72
N MET A 85 17.17 -10.79 -2.90
CA MET A 85 15.81 -10.47 -3.39
C MET A 85 15.72 -9.08 -4.04
N LEU A 86 16.59 -8.16 -3.68
CA LEU A 86 16.63 -6.83 -4.30
C LEU A 86 16.94 -6.94 -5.79
N GLY A 87 16.22 -6.19 -6.58
CA GLY A 87 16.31 -6.23 -8.04
C GLY A 87 15.48 -7.33 -8.72
N ARG A 88 14.77 -8.16 -7.95
CA ARG A 88 14.10 -9.35 -8.46
C ARG A 88 12.58 -9.17 -8.52
N VAL A 89 11.97 -9.95 -9.42
CA VAL A 89 10.51 -10.03 -9.61
C VAL A 89 10.04 -11.44 -9.26
N PHE A 90 9.03 -11.51 -8.39
CA PHE A 90 8.46 -12.74 -7.86
C PHE A 90 6.98 -12.86 -8.21
N SER A 91 6.50 -14.09 -8.31
CA SER A 91 5.07 -14.40 -8.30
C SER A 91 4.44 -14.08 -6.94
N GLY A 92 3.14 -14.13 -6.84
CA GLY A 92 2.41 -13.96 -5.58
C GLY A 92 2.77 -15.00 -4.52
N MET A 93 3.36 -16.14 -4.91
CA MET A 93 3.84 -17.19 -4.02
C MET A 93 5.35 -17.12 -3.74
N GLY A 94 6.03 -16.05 -4.17
CA GLY A 94 7.45 -15.84 -3.90
C GLY A 94 8.41 -16.61 -4.81
N GLU A 95 7.93 -17.12 -5.93
CA GLU A 95 8.77 -17.77 -6.94
C GLU A 95 9.33 -16.72 -7.91
N PRO A 96 10.64 -16.73 -8.26
CA PRO A 96 11.17 -15.82 -9.25
C PRO A 96 10.51 -16.00 -10.62
N ILE A 97 10.06 -14.90 -11.23
CA ILE A 97 9.44 -14.88 -12.57
C ILE A 97 10.19 -14.03 -13.58
N ASP A 98 11.34 -13.52 -13.19
CA ASP A 98 12.21 -12.64 -14.00
C ASP A 98 13.22 -13.39 -14.87
N GLY A 99 13.15 -14.72 -14.90
CA GLY A 99 14.09 -15.59 -15.61
C GLY A 99 15.45 -15.77 -14.90
N GLY A 100 15.61 -15.19 -13.72
CA GLY A 100 16.79 -15.37 -12.90
C GLY A 100 16.77 -16.67 -12.10
N PRO A 101 17.91 -17.05 -11.46
CA PRO A 101 17.98 -18.26 -10.63
C PRO A 101 17.09 -18.17 -9.39
N ALA A 102 16.77 -19.30 -8.79
CA ALA A 102 16.12 -19.36 -7.49
C ALA A 102 16.96 -18.64 -6.43
N ILE A 103 16.30 -18.00 -5.48
CA ILE A 103 16.98 -17.34 -4.36
C ILE A 103 17.57 -18.42 -3.45
N ILE A 104 18.87 -18.29 -3.16
CA ILE A 104 19.51 -19.09 -2.10
C ILE A 104 19.13 -18.41 -0.78
N PRO A 105 18.27 -19.08 0.05
CA PRO A 105 17.76 -18.44 1.24
C PRO A 105 18.84 -18.38 2.34
N GLU A 106 18.95 -17.25 3.02
CA GLU A 106 19.61 -17.20 4.33
C GLU A 106 18.70 -17.75 5.41
N LYS A 107 17.40 -17.51 5.28
CA LYS A 107 16.34 -18.04 6.15
C LYS A 107 15.08 -18.33 5.35
N SER A 108 14.22 -19.18 5.93
CA SER A 108 12.83 -19.37 5.46
C SER A 108 11.91 -18.94 6.60
N LEU A 109 11.08 -17.93 6.35
CA LEU A 109 10.23 -17.30 7.36
C LEU A 109 8.76 -17.56 7.06
N ASP A 110 7.97 -17.83 8.09
CA ASP A 110 6.51 -17.97 7.97
C ASP A 110 5.89 -16.66 7.49
N ILE A 111 5.04 -16.72 6.46
CA ILE A 111 4.43 -15.53 5.84
C ILE A 111 3.36 -14.87 6.71
N ASN A 112 2.80 -15.59 7.67
CA ASN A 112 1.79 -15.00 8.57
C ASN A 112 2.39 -13.88 9.41
N GLY A 113 3.66 -14.01 9.82
CA GLY A 113 4.34 -13.02 10.63
C GLY A 113 3.61 -12.70 11.93
N THR A 114 4.03 -11.65 12.59
CA THR A 114 3.36 -11.16 13.80
C THR A 114 3.35 -9.63 13.82
N PRO A 115 2.24 -9.00 14.24
CA PRO A 115 2.22 -7.57 14.51
C PRO A 115 3.35 -7.16 15.46
N ILE A 116 3.93 -6.00 15.23
CA ILE A 116 4.96 -5.47 16.13
C ILE A 116 4.29 -5.14 17.48
N ASN A 117 4.85 -5.67 18.58
CA ASN A 117 4.35 -5.37 19.92
C ASN A 117 4.34 -3.84 20.16
N PRO A 118 3.22 -3.26 20.57
CA PRO A 118 3.13 -1.82 20.82
C PRO A 118 4.19 -1.28 21.79
N ALA A 119 4.57 -2.06 22.81
CA ALA A 119 5.61 -1.67 23.77
C ALA A 119 7.03 -1.68 23.17
N ALA A 120 7.22 -2.35 22.02
CA ALA A 120 8.50 -2.42 21.32
C ALA A 120 8.57 -1.48 20.10
N ARG A 121 7.63 -0.52 19.98
CA ARG A 121 7.60 0.44 18.87
C ARG A 121 8.29 1.74 19.24
N TYR A 122 9.05 2.28 18.29
CA TYR A 122 9.39 3.70 18.32
C TYR A 122 8.29 4.54 17.67
N TYR A 123 8.09 5.74 18.21
CA TYR A 123 7.13 6.68 17.63
C TYR A 123 7.66 7.26 16.32
N PRO A 124 6.86 7.29 15.24
CA PRO A 124 7.27 7.85 13.95
C PRO A 124 7.63 9.33 14.05
N SER A 125 8.79 9.74 13.53
CA SER A 125 9.28 11.12 13.67
C SER A 125 10.18 11.62 12.53
N GLU A 126 10.50 10.79 11.54
CA GLU A 126 11.41 11.15 10.45
C GLU A 126 10.63 11.31 9.14
N PHE A 127 10.97 12.33 8.37
CA PHE A 127 10.35 12.63 7.09
C PHE A 127 10.77 11.62 6.01
N ILE A 128 9.80 11.09 5.27
CA ILE A 128 10.04 10.38 4.02
C ILE A 128 9.59 11.28 2.87
N GLN A 129 10.53 11.64 2.02
CA GLN A 129 10.24 12.39 0.80
C GLN A 129 9.73 11.45 -0.27
N THR A 130 8.50 11.67 -0.75
CA THR A 130 7.89 10.91 -1.85
C THR A 130 8.14 11.57 -3.21
N GLY A 131 8.57 12.82 -3.21
CA GLY A 131 8.73 13.63 -4.41
C GLY A 131 7.41 14.19 -4.98
N ILE A 132 6.28 13.98 -4.26
CA ILE A 132 4.94 14.44 -4.64
C ILE A 132 4.53 15.61 -3.75
N SER A 133 4.36 16.80 -4.32
CA SER A 133 4.07 18.03 -3.56
C SER A 133 2.84 17.92 -2.66
N THR A 134 1.76 17.29 -3.11
CA THR A 134 0.52 17.12 -2.32
C THR A 134 0.69 16.19 -1.12
N ILE A 135 1.62 15.24 -1.20
CA ILE A 135 1.96 14.35 -0.09
C ILE A 135 2.98 15.03 0.80
N ASP A 136 4.14 15.37 0.28
CA ASP A 136 5.27 15.89 1.05
C ASP A 136 4.94 17.23 1.71
N GLY A 137 4.23 18.12 1.00
CA GLY A 137 3.90 19.46 1.48
C GLY A 137 2.70 19.54 2.41
N LEU A 138 1.69 18.68 2.26
CA LEU A 138 0.40 18.81 2.97
C LEU A 138 0.02 17.59 3.82
N ASN A 139 0.41 16.40 3.40
CA ASN A 139 0.05 15.12 4.00
C ASN A 139 1.29 14.26 4.28
N THR A 140 2.31 14.89 4.81
CA THR A 140 3.65 14.37 4.98
C THR A 140 3.69 12.93 5.48
N LEU A 141 4.42 12.07 4.76
CA LEU A 141 4.67 10.69 5.13
C LEU A 141 5.81 10.63 6.13
N VAL A 142 5.61 9.87 7.21
CA VAL A 142 6.57 9.73 8.30
C VAL A 142 7.08 8.29 8.35
N ARG A 143 8.36 8.12 8.61
CA ARG A 143 9.01 6.81 8.69
C ARG A 143 8.36 5.92 9.74
N GLY A 144 7.90 4.75 9.32
CA GLY A 144 7.15 3.81 10.16
C GLY A 144 5.64 4.02 10.19
N GLN A 145 5.11 4.95 9.38
CA GLN A 145 3.69 5.23 9.25
C GLN A 145 3.02 4.29 8.25
N LYS A 146 1.71 4.08 8.45
CA LYS A 146 0.79 3.47 7.47
C LYS A 146 -0.11 4.56 6.91
N LEU A 147 0.12 4.96 5.65
CA LEU A 147 -0.64 6.02 4.98
C LEU A 147 -1.27 5.48 3.71
N PRO A 148 -2.54 5.06 3.73
CA PRO A 148 -3.20 4.49 2.56
C PRO A 148 -3.55 5.53 1.51
N ILE A 149 -3.66 5.07 0.25
CA ILE A 149 -4.21 5.82 -0.86
C ILE A 149 -5.58 5.23 -1.21
N PHE A 150 -6.62 6.05 -1.11
CA PHE A 150 -7.97 5.70 -1.49
C PHE A 150 -8.21 6.19 -2.92
N SER A 151 -8.34 5.24 -3.84
CA SER A 151 -8.59 5.50 -5.25
C SER A 151 -10.04 5.15 -5.61
N GLY A 152 -10.47 5.54 -6.79
CA GLY A 152 -11.69 5.05 -7.42
C GLY A 152 -11.36 4.20 -8.64
N SER A 153 -12.30 3.39 -9.11
CA SER A 153 -12.12 2.58 -10.31
C SER A 153 -11.73 3.45 -11.52
N GLY A 154 -10.66 3.07 -12.21
CA GLY A 154 -10.14 3.78 -13.38
C GLY A 154 -9.37 5.07 -13.06
N LEU A 155 -9.12 5.41 -11.81
CA LEU A 155 -8.19 6.48 -11.44
C LEU A 155 -6.72 5.96 -11.48
N PRO A 156 -5.74 6.84 -11.76
CA PRO A 156 -4.36 6.44 -12.04
C PRO A 156 -3.52 6.15 -10.79
N HIS A 157 -4.04 5.33 -9.89
CA HIS A 157 -3.32 4.97 -8.67
C HIS A 157 -2.05 4.14 -8.95
N ALA A 158 -2.05 3.34 -10.02
CA ALA A 158 -0.86 2.61 -10.46
C ALA A 158 0.28 3.56 -10.84
N ASN A 159 -0.01 4.64 -11.56
CA ASN A 159 0.98 5.66 -11.90
C ASN A 159 1.54 6.34 -10.65
N LEU A 160 0.68 6.70 -9.68
CA LEU A 160 1.12 7.31 -8.43
C LEU A 160 1.97 6.35 -7.60
N ALA A 161 1.58 5.07 -7.52
CA ALA A 161 2.34 4.03 -6.84
C ALA A 161 3.74 3.87 -7.44
N ALA A 162 3.84 3.77 -8.78
CA ALA A 162 5.10 3.66 -9.49
C ALA A 162 5.99 4.91 -9.28
N GLN A 163 5.40 6.10 -9.31
CA GLN A 163 6.11 7.36 -9.08
C GLN A 163 6.69 7.42 -7.66
N ILE A 164 5.91 7.08 -6.64
CA ILE A 164 6.37 7.05 -5.25
C ILE A 164 7.48 5.99 -5.08
N ALA A 165 7.29 4.77 -5.60
CA ALA A 165 8.30 3.70 -5.51
C ALA A 165 9.64 4.11 -6.10
N ARG A 166 9.60 4.84 -7.22
CA ARG A 166 10.79 5.33 -7.92
C ARG A 166 11.51 6.47 -7.20
N GLN A 167 10.76 7.39 -6.59
CA GLN A 167 11.28 8.66 -6.06
C GLN A 167 11.51 8.65 -4.54
N ALA A 168 10.80 7.80 -3.79
CA ALA A 168 10.84 7.83 -2.34
C ALA A 168 12.24 7.63 -1.76
N LYS A 169 12.54 8.43 -0.73
CA LYS A 169 13.83 8.42 -0.01
C LYS A 169 13.68 8.98 1.40
N VAL A 170 14.55 8.57 2.29
CA VAL A 170 14.70 9.18 3.62
C VAL A 170 15.70 10.34 3.51
N ARG A 171 15.25 11.54 3.90
CA ARG A 171 16.07 12.74 3.81
C ARG A 171 17.24 12.72 4.82
N GLY A 172 18.44 13.08 4.34
CA GLY A 172 19.63 13.26 5.19
C GLY A 172 20.17 11.99 5.82
N SER A 173 19.76 10.83 5.31
CA SER A 173 20.25 9.53 5.76
C SER A 173 21.00 8.82 4.63
N ASP A 174 22.22 8.40 4.91
CA ASP A 174 23.01 7.50 4.06
C ASP A 174 22.56 6.03 4.23
N SER A 175 21.50 5.79 5.00
CA SER A 175 21.00 4.47 5.29
C SER A 175 20.41 3.80 4.05
N LYS A 176 20.53 2.49 3.99
CA LYS A 176 20.01 1.64 2.94
C LYS A 176 18.49 1.81 2.86
N PHE A 177 17.99 2.23 1.71
CA PHE A 177 16.56 2.36 1.43
C PHE A 177 16.14 1.33 0.39
N ALA A 178 15.07 0.61 0.67
CA ALA A 178 14.49 -0.37 -0.26
C ALA A 178 12.99 -0.17 -0.41
N VAL A 179 12.45 -0.65 -1.52
CA VAL A 179 11.02 -0.73 -1.79
C VAL A 179 10.62 -2.19 -1.88
N VAL A 180 9.55 -2.56 -1.22
CA VAL A 180 8.86 -3.84 -1.46
C VAL A 180 7.50 -3.52 -2.04
N PHE A 181 7.30 -3.94 -3.28
CA PHE A 181 6.09 -3.64 -4.03
C PHE A 181 5.27 -4.92 -4.24
N ALA A 182 4.04 -4.93 -3.76
CA ALA A 182 3.10 -6.03 -3.96
C ALA A 182 1.95 -5.58 -4.86
N ALA A 183 1.93 -6.12 -6.07
CA ALA A 183 0.84 -5.95 -7.02
C ALA A 183 -0.13 -7.13 -6.91
N VAL A 184 -1.36 -6.87 -6.46
CA VAL A 184 -2.32 -7.86 -6.01
C VAL A 184 -3.55 -7.89 -6.91
N GLY A 185 -3.74 -8.96 -7.67
CA GLY A 185 -4.89 -9.13 -8.55
C GLY A 185 -4.96 -8.11 -9.67
N ILE A 186 -3.80 -7.71 -10.21
CA ILE A 186 -3.69 -6.71 -11.28
C ILE A 186 -3.82 -7.33 -12.67
N THR A 187 -4.02 -6.49 -13.69
CA THR A 187 -4.01 -6.94 -15.08
C THR A 187 -2.58 -7.20 -15.56
N PHE A 188 -2.48 -7.91 -16.69
CA PHE A 188 -1.17 -8.15 -17.32
C PHE A 188 -0.51 -6.82 -17.76
N GLU A 189 -1.30 -5.89 -18.28
CA GLU A 189 -0.84 -4.57 -18.72
C GLU A 189 -0.26 -3.75 -17.57
N GLU A 190 -0.91 -3.79 -16.40
CA GLU A 190 -0.40 -3.13 -15.19
C GLU A 190 0.89 -3.78 -14.69
N ALA A 191 0.98 -5.12 -14.75
CA ALA A 191 2.20 -5.84 -14.39
C ALA A 191 3.37 -5.47 -15.30
N ASP A 192 3.15 -5.47 -16.61
CA ASP A 192 4.16 -5.06 -17.60
C ASP A 192 4.56 -3.59 -17.40
N PHE A 193 3.61 -2.71 -17.13
CA PHE A 193 3.87 -1.31 -16.80
C PHE A 193 4.83 -1.17 -15.60
N PHE A 194 4.59 -1.84 -14.48
CA PHE A 194 5.46 -1.75 -13.30
C PHE A 194 6.87 -2.30 -13.59
N ILE A 195 6.97 -3.47 -14.22
CA ILE A 195 8.25 -4.09 -14.54
C ILE A 195 9.05 -3.19 -15.51
N SER A 196 8.40 -2.71 -16.56
CA SER A 196 9.03 -1.87 -17.59
C SER A 196 9.46 -0.51 -17.04
N ASP A 197 8.61 0.17 -16.25
CA ASP A 197 8.94 1.47 -15.65
C ASP A 197 10.11 1.34 -14.65
N PHE A 198 10.09 0.33 -13.78
CA PHE A 198 11.15 0.14 -12.78
C PHE A 198 12.47 -0.25 -13.42
N LYS A 199 12.47 -1.08 -14.46
CA LYS A 199 13.68 -1.40 -15.24
C LYS A 199 14.23 -0.18 -15.98
N LYS A 200 13.35 0.55 -16.67
CA LYS A 200 13.73 1.75 -17.45
C LYS A 200 14.34 2.85 -16.60
N THR A 201 13.84 3.01 -15.38
CA THR A 201 14.27 4.08 -14.46
C THR A 201 15.38 3.66 -13.50
N GLY A 202 15.75 2.38 -13.48
CA GLY A 202 16.72 1.83 -12.51
C GLY A 202 16.15 1.65 -11.11
N ALA A 203 14.86 1.94 -10.89
CA ALA A 203 14.21 1.75 -9.58
C ALA A 203 14.16 0.28 -9.17
N ILE A 204 14.24 -0.63 -10.14
CA ILE A 204 14.22 -2.08 -9.89
C ILE A 204 15.37 -2.49 -8.96
N ASP A 205 16.56 -1.91 -9.04
CA ASP A 205 17.76 -2.32 -8.31
C ASP A 205 17.58 -2.27 -6.78
N ARG A 206 16.67 -1.43 -6.30
CA ARG A 206 16.33 -1.27 -4.88
C ARG A 206 14.92 -1.79 -4.53
N THR A 207 14.27 -2.47 -5.49
CA THR A 207 12.89 -2.95 -5.35
C THR A 207 12.84 -4.48 -5.32
N VAL A 208 12.03 -5.02 -4.42
CA VAL A 208 11.54 -6.40 -4.47
C VAL A 208 10.11 -6.33 -4.97
N LEU A 209 9.82 -6.89 -6.13
CA LEU A 209 8.52 -6.81 -6.77
C LEU A 209 7.80 -8.16 -6.72
N PHE A 210 6.62 -8.20 -6.09
CA PHE A 210 5.72 -9.34 -6.09
C PHE A 210 4.54 -9.06 -7.01
N ILE A 211 4.23 -9.98 -7.91
CA ILE A 211 3.14 -9.84 -8.88
C ILE A 211 2.19 -11.01 -8.76
N ASN A 212 0.93 -10.69 -8.50
CA ASN A 212 -0.20 -11.60 -8.63
C ASN A 212 -1.18 -11.02 -9.65
N LEU A 213 -1.45 -11.79 -10.69
CA LEU A 213 -2.37 -11.40 -11.76
C LEU A 213 -3.83 -11.67 -11.37
N ALA A 214 -4.75 -10.98 -12.04
CA ALA A 214 -6.18 -11.21 -11.87
C ALA A 214 -6.61 -12.63 -12.25
N SER A 215 -5.87 -13.29 -13.15
CA SER A 215 -6.08 -14.69 -13.55
C SER A 215 -5.57 -15.72 -12.55
N ASP A 216 -4.72 -15.30 -11.59
CA ASP A 216 -4.14 -16.22 -10.63
C ASP A 216 -5.15 -16.61 -9.54
N PRO A 217 -4.97 -17.75 -8.88
CA PRO A 217 -5.88 -18.26 -7.86
C PRO A 217 -6.06 -17.30 -6.67
N ALA A 218 -7.26 -17.27 -6.07
CA ALA A 218 -7.59 -16.41 -4.93
C ALA A 218 -6.63 -16.61 -3.74
N ILE A 219 -6.15 -17.83 -3.50
CA ILE A 219 -5.23 -18.11 -2.39
C ILE A 219 -3.85 -17.48 -2.61
N GLU A 220 -3.37 -17.45 -3.84
CA GLU A 220 -2.13 -16.76 -4.19
C GLU A 220 -2.29 -15.25 -3.94
N ARG A 221 -3.44 -14.70 -4.32
CA ARG A 221 -3.80 -13.29 -4.07
C ARG A 221 -3.79 -12.94 -2.59
N ILE A 222 -4.31 -13.84 -1.74
CA ILE A 222 -4.28 -13.69 -0.27
C ILE A 222 -2.86 -13.81 0.28
N SER A 223 -2.01 -14.62 -0.32
CA SER A 223 -0.63 -14.84 0.14
C SER A 223 0.32 -13.70 -0.26
N THR A 224 0.10 -13.05 -1.39
CA THR A 224 0.98 -12.03 -1.98
C THR A 224 1.36 -10.90 -1.01
N PRO A 225 0.43 -10.20 -0.33
CA PRO A 225 0.80 -9.15 0.64
C PRO A 225 1.59 -9.70 1.82
N ARG A 226 1.31 -10.94 2.24
CA ARG A 226 2.02 -11.58 3.36
C ARG A 226 3.44 -11.96 2.98
N MET A 227 3.66 -12.47 1.74
CA MET A 227 5.00 -12.70 1.16
C MET A 227 5.82 -11.42 1.14
N ALA A 228 5.22 -10.35 0.61
CA ALA A 228 5.85 -9.04 0.52
C ALA A 228 6.24 -8.48 1.91
N LEU A 229 5.35 -8.58 2.89
CA LEU A 229 5.63 -8.15 4.25
C LEU A 229 6.73 -8.97 4.92
N THR A 230 6.78 -10.27 4.67
CA THR A 230 7.84 -11.13 5.22
C THR A 230 9.21 -10.77 4.63
N ALA A 231 9.27 -10.50 3.32
CA ALA A 231 10.47 -9.96 2.69
C ALA A 231 10.86 -8.60 3.27
N ALA A 232 9.88 -7.71 3.48
CA ALA A 232 10.11 -6.39 4.06
C ALA A 232 10.61 -6.47 5.52
N GLU A 233 10.05 -7.35 6.35
CA GLU A 233 10.49 -7.56 7.73
C GLU A 233 11.94 -8.04 7.80
N TYR A 234 12.32 -8.97 6.93
CA TYR A 234 13.70 -9.44 6.87
C TYR A 234 14.65 -8.30 6.47
N LEU A 235 14.35 -7.56 5.40
CA LEU A 235 15.19 -6.44 4.96
C LEU A 235 15.25 -5.31 6.01
N ALA A 236 14.13 -5.03 6.68
CA ALA A 236 14.08 -3.96 7.67
C ALA A 236 14.75 -4.35 8.99
N PHE A 237 14.41 -5.51 9.56
CA PHE A 237 14.77 -5.81 10.95
C PHE A 237 15.98 -6.73 11.10
N GLU A 238 16.45 -7.36 10.02
CA GLU A 238 17.67 -8.17 10.04
C GLU A 238 18.78 -7.55 9.17
N CYS A 239 18.44 -6.79 8.12
CA CYS A 239 19.41 -6.08 7.28
C CYS A 239 19.51 -4.57 7.59
N ASP A 240 18.78 -4.07 8.59
CA ASP A 240 18.73 -2.67 9.02
C ASP A 240 18.46 -1.68 7.86
N MET A 241 17.50 -2.02 6.99
CA MET A 241 17.10 -1.18 5.88
C MET A 241 15.84 -0.36 6.21
N HIS A 242 15.71 0.81 5.57
CA HIS A 242 14.45 1.54 5.56
C HIS A 242 13.62 1.04 4.39
N VAL A 243 12.57 0.28 4.69
CA VAL A 243 11.74 -0.37 3.68
C VAL A 243 10.41 0.39 3.52
N LEU A 244 10.13 0.83 2.31
CA LEU A 244 8.81 1.32 1.92
C LEU A 244 8.03 0.17 1.27
N VAL A 245 6.95 -0.23 1.89
CA VAL A 245 6.04 -1.25 1.36
C VAL A 245 4.87 -0.58 0.66
N ILE A 246 4.68 -0.87 -0.62
CA ILE A 246 3.52 -0.42 -1.40
C ILE A 246 2.72 -1.66 -1.80
N MET A 247 1.45 -1.67 -1.48
CA MET A 247 0.54 -2.77 -1.81
C MET A 247 -0.66 -2.25 -2.61
N THR A 248 -0.84 -2.75 -3.82
CA THR A 248 -1.94 -2.40 -4.72
C THR A 248 -2.46 -3.65 -5.45
N ASP A 249 -3.75 -4.02 -5.42
CA ASP A 249 -4.86 -3.33 -4.82
C ASP A 249 -5.39 -4.15 -3.63
N ILE A 250 -5.52 -3.50 -2.49
CA ILE A 250 -6.04 -4.15 -1.27
C ILE A 250 -7.52 -4.53 -1.43
N THR A 251 -8.25 -3.88 -2.33
CA THR A 251 -9.62 -4.29 -2.64
C THR A 251 -9.64 -5.67 -3.27
N ASN A 252 -8.71 -5.97 -4.20
CA ASN A 252 -8.60 -7.30 -4.79
C ASN A 252 -8.23 -8.37 -3.75
N TYR A 253 -7.39 -8.01 -2.77
CA TYR A 253 -7.10 -8.87 -1.63
C TYR A 253 -8.36 -9.20 -0.83
N ALA A 254 -9.16 -8.20 -0.47
CA ALA A 254 -10.38 -8.39 0.30
C ALA A 254 -11.44 -9.16 -0.49
N GLU A 255 -11.53 -8.98 -1.82
CA GLU A 255 -12.39 -9.77 -2.70
C GLU A 255 -11.99 -11.26 -2.70
N ALA A 256 -10.69 -11.55 -2.71
CA ALA A 256 -10.21 -12.93 -2.61
C ALA A 256 -10.59 -13.57 -1.24
N LEU A 257 -10.51 -12.81 -0.15
CA LEU A 257 -11.01 -13.26 1.16
C LEU A 257 -12.51 -13.53 1.14
N ARG A 258 -13.30 -12.67 0.48
CA ARG A 258 -14.75 -12.85 0.32
C ARG A 258 -15.07 -14.13 -0.47
N GLU A 259 -14.36 -14.37 -1.56
CA GLU A 259 -14.52 -15.58 -2.38
C GLU A 259 -14.24 -16.86 -1.56
N VAL A 260 -13.15 -16.88 -0.82
CA VAL A 260 -12.78 -18.03 0.03
C VAL A 260 -13.78 -18.24 1.16
N SER A 261 -14.19 -17.17 1.83
CA SER A 261 -15.19 -17.21 2.91
C SER A 261 -16.55 -17.74 2.39
N ALA A 262 -16.97 -17.30 1.21
CA ALA A 262 -18.19 -17.80 0.56
C ALA A 262 -18.09 -19.30 0.21
N ALA A 263 -16.95 -19.75 -0.33
CA ALA A 263 -16.70 -21.17 -0.62
C ALA A 263 -16.75 -22.05 0.64
N ARG A 264 -16.30 -21.51 1.78
CA ARG A 264 -16.39 -22.16 3.11
C ARG A 264 -17.78 -22.08 3.75
N LYS A 265 -18.75 -21.40 3.11
CA LYS A 265 -20.09 -21.17 3.65
C LYS A 265 -20.09 -20.48 5.02
N GLU A 266 -19.10 -19.63 5.27
CA GLU A 266 -19.04 -18.81 6.48
C GLU A 266 -20.18 -17.79 6.50
N VAL A 267 -20.62 -17.42 7.71
CA VAL A 267 -21.65 -16.38 7.85
C VAL A 267 -21.10 -15.04 7.37
N PRO A 268 -21.69 -14.44 6.32
CA PRO A 268 -21.15 -13.21 5.77
C PRO A 268 -21.37 -12.03 6.73
N GLY A 269 -20.37 -11.17 6.81
CA GLY A 269 -20.47 -9.85 7.43
C GLY A 269 -21.02 -8.79 6.47
N ARG A 270 -20.70 -7.54 6.75
CA ARG A 270 -21.14 -6.38 5.95
C ARG A 270 -20.70 -6.52 4.48
N ARG A 271 -21.63 -6.33 3.54
CA ARG A 271 -21.43 -6.48 2.08
C ARG A 271 -20.85 -7.84 1.64
N GLY A 272 -21.06 -8.89 2.41
CA GLY A 272 -20.61 -10.25 2.09
C GLY A 272 -19.16 -10.54 2.39
N TYR A 273 -18.40 -9.62 2.99
CA TYR A 273 -17.05 -9.85 3.45
C TYR A 273 -17.02 -10.73 4.70
N PRO A 274 -15.94 -11.48 4.95
CA PRO A 274 -15.84 -12.29 6.17
C PRO A 274 -15.87 -11.41 7.42
N GLY A 275 -16.47 -11.89 8.50
CA GLY A 275 -16.55 -11.16 9.76
C GLY A 275 -15.18 -10.80 10.37
N TYR A 276 -14.14 -11.54 10.02
CA TYR A 276 -12.77 -11.31 10.48
C TYR A 276 -11.94 -10.34 9.59
N LEU A 277 -12.54 -9.69 8.57
CA LEU A 277 -11.81 -8.80 7.65
C LEU A 277 -11.03 -7.72 8.39
N TYR A 278 -11.62 -7.12 9.45
CA TYR A 278 -10.93 -6.10 10.25
C TYR A 278 -9.67 -6.65 10.91
N THR A 279 -9.79 -7.77 11.60
CA THR A 279 -8.65 -8.40 12.31
C THR A 279 -7.57 -8.84 11.32
N ASP A 280 -7.95 -9.34 10.17
CA ASP A 280 -7.02 -9.79 9.14
C ASP A 280 -6.21 -8.61 8.57
N LEU A 281 -6.88 -7.53 8.16
CA LEU A 281 -6.22 -6.29 7.72
C LEU A 281 -5.36 -5.68 8.84
N ALA A 282 -5.85 -5.66 10.08
CA ALA A 282 -5.09 -5.13 11.22
C ALA A 282 -3.82 -5.93 11.47
N THR A 283 -3.90 -7.27 11.46
CA THR A 283 -2.73 -8.15 11.63
C THR A 283 -1.68 -7.90 10.55
N MET A 284 -2.10 -7.66 9.33
CA MET A 284 -1.21 -7.37 8.21
C MET A 284 -0.59 -5.97 8.32
N TYR A 285 -1.41 -4.93 8.55
CA TYR A 285 -0.93 -3.54 8.59
C TYR A 285 -0.06 -3.26 9.83
N GLU A 286 -0.32 -3.90 10.95
CA GLU A 286 0.45 -3.73 12.18
C GLU A 286 1.83 -4.42 12.16
N ARG A 287 2.21 -5.04 11.06
CA ARG A 287 3.58 -5.47 10.79
C ARG A 287 4.49 -4.30 10.38
N ALA A 288 3.91 -3.17 9.95
CA ALA A 288 4.66 -1.95 9.65
C ALA A 288 4.98 -1.16 10.92
N GLY A 289 6.10 -0.44 10.90
CA GLY A 289 6.52 0.42 12.00
C GLY A 289 8.04 0.47 12.18
N ARG A 290 8.47 1.05 13.31
CA ARG A 290 9.85 1.05 13.79
C ARG A 290 9.92 0.20 15.05
N LYS A 291 10.87 -0.72 15.12
CA LYS A 291 11.03 -1.64 16.24
C LYS A 291 12.24 -1.23 17.09
N MET A 292 12.07 -1.26 18.41
CA MET A 292 13.19 -1.05 19.32
C MET A 292 14.28 -2.12 19.13
N GLY A 293 15.53 -1.68 19.12
CA GLY A 293 16.68 -2.56 18.89
C GLY A 293 17.00 -2.84 17.43
N SER A 294 16.31 -2.19 16.48
CA SER A 294 16.64 -2.22 15.05
C SER A 294 16.72 -0.80 14.49
N GLU A 295 17.70 -0.54 13.66
CA GLU A 295 17.82 0.71 12.90
C GLU A 295 16.86 0.76 11.72
N GLY A 296 16.42 -0.39 11.23
CA GLY A 296 15.49 -0.52 10.14
C GLY A 296 14.06 -0.09 10.47
N SER A 297 13.24 0.02 9.44
CA SER A 297 11.83 0.39 9.57
C SER A 297 11.01 -0.09 8.38
N ILE A 298 9.71 -0.28 8.60
CA ILE A 298 8.73 -0.51 7.54
C ILE A 298 7.73 0.64 7.55
N THR A 299 7.71 1.41 6.46
CA THR A 299 6.66 2.39 6.16
C THR A 299 5.75 1.79 5.11
N MET A 300 4.44 1.97 5.23
CA MET A 300 3.49 1.26 4.38
C MET A 300 2.51 2.21 3.70
N ILE A 301 2.32 2.00 2.40
CA ILE A 301 1.30 2.66 1.58
C ILE A 301 0.38 1.57 1.00
N PRO A 302 -0.68 1.19 1.72
CA PRO A 302 -1.73 0.36 1.15
C PRO A 302 -2.54 1.20 0.17
N ILE A 303 -2.75 0.70 -1.05
CA ILE A 303 -3.58 1.35 -2.06
C ILE A 303 -4.83 0.49 -2.25
N LEU A 304 -5.98 1.13 -2.26
CA LEU A 304 -7.25 0.45 -2.45
C LEU A 304 -8.16 1.21 -3.40
N SER A 305 -8.95 0.49 -4.16
CA SER A 305 -10.00 1.03 -5.03
C SER A 305 -11.33 1.00 -4.29
N MET A 306 -11.96 2.16 -4.16
CA MET A 306 -13.31 2.26 -3.57
C MET A 306 -14.36 1.92 -4.63
N PRO A 307 -15.16 0.86 -4.44
CA PRO A 307 -16.30 0.61 -5.29
C PRO A 307 -17.26 1.82 -5.27
N GLU A 308 -17.70 2.29 -6.44
CA GLU A 308 -18.63 3.44 -6.59
C GLU A 308 -18.11 4.75 -5.95
N ASP A 309 -16.81 4.89 -5.75
CA ASP A 309 -16.18 6.00 -5.02
C ASP A 309 -16.70 6.15 -3.56
N ASP A 310 -17.27 5.06 -3.00
CA ASP A 310 -17.90 5.04 -1.67
C ASP A 310 -16.87 4.85 -0.56
N LYS A 311 -16.55 5.94 0.15
CA LYS A 311 -15.66 5.94 1.32
C LYS A 311 -16.20 5.14 2.52
N THR A 312 -17.52 4.86 2.55
CA THR A 312 -18.17 4.09 3.62
C THR A 312 -18.19 2.59 3.33
N HIS A 313 -17.64 2.17 2.18
CA HIS A 313 -17.45 0.75 1.87
C HIS A 313 -16.54 0.08 2.92
N PRO A 314 -16.77 -1.20 3.30
CA PRO A 314 -16.00 -1.86 4.36
C PRO A 314 -14.48 -1.74 4.24
N ILE A 315 -13.94 -1.82 3.03
CA ILE A 315 -12.48 -1.82 2.82
C ILE A 315 -11.85 -0.47 3.16
N PRO A 316 -12.26 0.69 2.58
CA PRO A 316 -11.72 1.99 2.97
C PRO A 316 -12.06 2.34 4.42
N ASP A 317 -13.28 2.03 4.89
CA ASP A 317 -13.73 2.30 6.26
C ASP A 317 -12.81 1.62 7.28
N LEU A 318 -12.63 0.30 7.18
CA LEU A 318 -11.76 -0.46 8.08
C LEU A 318 -10.29 -0.06 7.96
N THR A 319 -9.79 0.17 6.75
CA THR A 319 -8.41 0.64 6.53
C THR A 319 -8.17 1.99 7.20
N GLY A 320 -9.13 2.92 7.11
CA GLY A 320 -9.05 4.24 7.74
C GLY A 320 -8.98 4.19 9.27
N TYR A 321 -9.62 3.18 9.90
CA TYR A 321 -9.53 2.98 11.36
C TYR A 321 -8.17 2.42 11.81
N ILE A 322 -7.55 1.55 11.00
CA ILE A 322 -6.30 0.87 11.37
C ILE A 322 -5.08 1.78 11.12
N THR A 323 -5.16 2.66 10.12
CA THR A 323 -4.02 3.44 9.63
C THR A 323 -3.99 4.86 10.16
N GLU A 324 -2.90 5.60 9.92
CA GLU A 324 -2.69 6.94 10.45
C GLU A 324 -3.01 8.05 9.43
N GLY A 325 -4.09 7.90 8.68
CA GLY A 325 -4.57 8.89 7.71
C GLY A 325 -5.05 8.27 6.41
N GLN A 326 -5.21 9.10 5.39
CA GLN A 326 -5.51 8.68 4.01
C GLN A 326 -5.18 9.77 3.01
N ILE A 327 -4.73 9.37 1.82
CA ILE A 327 -4.65 10.20 0.63
C ILE A 327 -5.82 9.79 -0.28
N ILE A 328 -6.62 10.75 -0.73
CA ILE A 328 -7.80 10.46 -1.56
C ILE A 328 -7.57 10.98 -2.97
N LEU A 329 -7.80 10.13 -3.97
CA LEU A 329 -7.78 10.54 -5.37
C LEU A 329 -9.15 11.04 -5.81
N SER A 330 -9.16 12.12 -6.58
CA SER A 330 -10.36 12.82 -7.06
C SER A 330 -10.62 12.54 -8.53
N ARG A 331 -11.83 12.06 -8.81
CA ARG A 331 -12.31 11.90 -10.18
C ARG A 331 -12.50 13.26 -10.87
N GLU A 332 -12.85 14.33 -10.14
CA GLU A 332 -12.95 15.68 -10.65
C GLU A 332 -11.59 16.19 -11.13
N MET A 333 -10.54 16.07 -10.30
CA MET A 333 -9.18 16.48 -10.66
C MET A 333 -8.65 15.69 -11.86
N TYR A 334 -8.93 14.38 -11.90
CA TYR A 334 -8.56 13.52 -13.03
C TYR A 334 -9.23 13.97 -14.34
N ARG A 335 -10.53 14.29 -14.30
CA ARG A 335 -11.24 14.81 -15.49
C ARG A 335 -10.72 16.17 -15.97
N LYS A 336 -10.18 16.98 -15.07
CA LYS A 336 -9.50 18.24 -15.40
C LYS A 336 -8.09 18.02 -15.99
N GLY A 337 -7.61 16.78 -16.01
CA GLY A 337 -6.27 16.43 -16.51
C GLY A 337 -5.14 16.66 -15.51
N TYR A 338 -5.43 16.90 -14.24
CA TYR A 338 -4.40 17.06 -13.20
C TYR A 338 -3.85 15.70 -12.71
N MET A 339 -2.54 15.61 -12.58
CA MET A 339 -1.82 14.40 -12.18
C MET A 339 -0.74 14.72 -11.14
N PRO A 340 -0.61 13.95 -10.04
CA PRO A 340 -1.59 12.97 -9.56
C PRO A 340 -2.87 13.67 -9.08
N PRO A 341 -4.05 13.09 -9.31
CA PRO A 341 -5.34 13.76 -9.04
C PRO A 341 -5.70 13.69 -7.54
N VAL A 342 -4.85 14.20 -6.67
CA VAL A 342 -5.07 14.17 -5.21
C VAL A 342 -6.13 15.19 -4.79
N ASP A 343 -7.14 14.72 -4.06
CA ASP A 343 -8.10 15.58 -3.38
C ASP A 343 -7.51 16.01 -2.03
N VAL A 344 -7.01 17.22 -1.97
CA VAL A 344 -6.26 17.75 -0.83
C VAL A 344 -7.13 17.93 0.42
N LEU A 345 -8.39 18.37 0.26
CA LEU A 345 -9.22 18.74 1.40
C LEU A 345 -9.63 17.56 2.28
N PRO A 346 -10.08 16.41 1.74
CA PRO A 346 -10.39 15.24 2.55
C PRO A 346 -9.17 14.35 2.84
N SER A 347 -8.01 14.63 2.27
CA SER A 347 -6.78 13.91 2.55
C SER A 347 -6.18 14.35 3.89
N LEU A 348 -5.64 13.39 4.65
CA LEU A 348 -5.11 13.64 6.00
C LEU A 348 -3.97 12.67 6.32
N SER A 349 -2.85 13.20 6.82
CA SER A 349 -1.86 12.44 7.56
C SER A 349 -1.88 12.86 9.03
N ARG A 350 -2.23 11.92 9.93
CA ARG A 350 -2.31 12.21 11.39
C ARG A 350 -0.95 12.42 12.04
N LEU A 351 0.12 11.96 11.41
CA LEU A 351 1.48 12.03 11.92
C LEU A 351 2.32 13.13 11.25
N LYS A 352 1.76 13.90 10.32
CA LYS A 352 2.49 14.91 9.53
C LYS A 352 3.34 15.85 10.40
N ASP A 353 2.77 16.36 11.49
CA ASP A 353 3.45 17.32 12.38
C ASP A 353 4.69 16.73 13.08
N LYS A 354 4.82 15.40 13.12
CA LYS A 354 5.98 14.70 13.67
C LYS A 354 7.15 14.62 12.69
N GLY A 355 6.87 14.71 11.39
CA GLY A 355 7.87 14.59 10.33
C GLY A 355 8.37 15.93 9.78
N ILE A 356 7.84 17.09 10.22
CA ILE A 356 8.12 18.39 9.62
C ILE A 356 8.78 19.35 10.60
N GLY A 357 9.37 20.42 10.07
CA GLY A 357 9.97 21.51 10.83
C GLY A 357 11.49 21.50 10.83
N GLU A 358 12.08 22.29 11.71
CA GLU A 358 13.53 22.44 11.83
C GLU A 358 14.24 21.10 12.07
N GLY A 359 15.31 20.86 11.32
CA GLY A 359 16.09 19.61 11.38
C GLY A 359 15.47 18.43 10.65
N LYS A 360 14.22 18.54 10.14
CA LYS A 360 13.52 17.47 9.40
C LYS A 360 13.19 17.90 7.97
N THR A 361 12.51 19.01 7.82
CA THR A 361 12.20 19.65 6.53
C THR A 361 12.74 21.09 6.55
N ARG A 362 11.86 22.08 6.47
CA ARG A 362 12.22 23.50 6.60
C ARG A 362 11.36 24.12 7.72
N GLU A 363 11.91 25.09 8.43
CA GLU A 363 11.29 25.68 9.63
C GLU A 363 9.92 26.33 9.40
N ASP A 364 9.66 26.80 8.17
CA ASP A 364 8.39 27.42 7.78
C ASP A 364 7.32 26.41 7.33
N HIS A 365 7.68 25.12 7.16
CA HIS A 365 6.82 24.11 6.56
C HIS A 365 5.44 24.04 7.21
N SER A 366 5.35 23.94 8.53
CA SER A 366 4.07 23.86 9.24
C SER A 366 3.17 25.07 8.98
N GLY A 367 3.75 26.28 8.98
CA GLY A 367 3.01 27.50 8.66
C GLY A 367 2.51 27.52 7.20
N VAL A 368 3.39 27.18 6.26
CA VAL A 368 3.09 27.17 4.83
C VAL A 368 1.99 26.17 4.51
N LEU A 369 2.09 24.92 5.01
CA LEU A 369 1.07 23.90 4.76
C LEU A 369 -0.32 24.33 5.28
N ASN A 370 -0.39 24.88 6.50
CA ASN A 370 -1.65 25.31 7.09
C ASN A 370 -2.25 26.51 6.34
N GLN A 371 -1.40 27.41 5.84
CA GLN A 371 -1.85 28.56 5.05
C GLN A 371 -2.33 28.12 3.65
N LEU A 372 -1.58 27.26 2.95
CA LEU A 372 -1.97 26.70 1.66
C LEU A 372 -3.32 25.98 1.75
N PHE A 373 -3.46 25.09 2.71
CA PHE A 373 -4.69 24.34 2.94
C PHE A 373 -5.89 25.25 3.18
N SER A 374 -5.74 26.21 4.12
CA SER A 374 -6.81 27.17 4.41
C SER A 374 -7.16 28.08 3.24
N SER A 375 -6.15 28.54 2.50
CA SER A 375 -6.37 29.39 1.32
C SER A 375 -7.04 28.62 0.19
N TYR A 376 -6.67 27.38 -0.01
CA TYR A 376 -7.30 26.50 -1.00
C TYR A 376 -8.76 26.20 -0.66
N ALA A 377 -9.06 25.87 0.61
CA ALA A 377 -10.44 25.66 1.05
C ALA A 377 -11.30 26.90 0.79
N ARG A 378 -10.82 28.08 1.20
CA ARG A 378 -11.54 29.34 0.93
C ARG A 378 -11.71 29.63 -0.55
N GLY A 379 -10.73 29.26 -1.38
CA GLY A 379 -10.83 29.38 -2.84
C GLY A 379 -11.90 28.48 -3.44
N LYS A 380 -12.05 27.25 -2.92
CA LYS A 380 -13.13 26.32 -3.32
C LYS A 380 -14.49 26.88 -2.92
N ASP A 381 -14.65 27.38 -1.68
CA ASP A 381 -15.88 28.01 -1.22
C ASP A 381 -16.27 29.22 -2.10
N ALA A 382 -15.29 30.07 -2.46
CA ALA A 382 -15.52 31.21 -3.36
C ALA A 382 -15.98 30.76 -4.76
N LYS A 383 -15.43 29.69 -5.30
CA LYS A 383 -15.87 29.14 -6.59
C LYS A 383 -17.28 28.55 -6.52
N GLU A 384 -17.64 27.85 -5.44
CA GLU A 384 -19.01 27.37 -5.23
C GLU A 384 -20.01 28.52 -5.16
N LEU A 385 -19.65 29.58 -4.43
CA LEU A 385 -20.46 30.80 -4.34
C LEU A 385 -20.62 31.44 -5.72
N MET A 386 -19.57 31.49 -6.53
CA MET A 386 -19.61 32.03 -7.90
C MET A 386 -20.56 31.23 -8.79
N VAL A 387 -20.60 29.91 -8.66
CA VAL A 387 -21.52 29.05 -9.43
C VAL A 387 -22.97 29.32 -9.06
N VAL A 388 -23.27 29.50 -7.75
CA VAL A 388 -24.65 29.68 -7.26
C VAL A 388 -25.18 31.09 -7.45
N LEU A 389 -24.39 32.13 -7.17
CA LEU A 389 -24.82 33.53 -7.11
C LEU A 389 -24.28 34.41 -8.27
N GLY A 390 -23.36 33.85 -9.07
CA GLY A 390 -22.69 34.60 -10.14
C GLY A 390 -21.44 35.36 -9.65
N GLU A 391 -20.58 35.73 -10.58
CA GLU A 391 -19.30 36.41 -10.30
C GLU A 391 -19.47 37.79 -9.64
N ALA A 392 -20.60 38.50 -9.92
CA ALA A 392 -20.88 39.78 -9.31
C ALA A 392 -21.08 39.75 -7.79
N ALA A 393 -21.42 38.59 -7.24
CA ALA A 393 -21.60 38.42 -5.80
C ALA A 393 -20.27 38.29 -5.03
N LEU A 394 -19.16 38.03 -5.71
CA LEU A 394 -17.85 37.87 -5.09
C LEU A 394 -17.22 39.17 -4.66
N THR A 395 -16.70 39.21 -3.44
CA THR A 395 -15.83 40.32 -3.01
C THR A 395 -14.51 40.31 -3.81
N PRO A 396 -13.78 41.44 -3.89
CA PRO A 396 -12.44 41.44 -4.50
C PRO A 396 -11.48 40.38 -3.88
N MET A 397 -11.63 40.14 -2.58
CA MET A 397 -10.81 39.13 -1.88
C MET A 397 -11.21 37.71 -2.30
N ASP A 398 -12.51 37.40 -2.43
CA ASP A 398 -12.97 36.07 -2.84
C ASP A 398 -12.51 35.75 -4.26
N ARG A 399 -12.46 36.74 -5.15
CA ARG A 399 -11.87 36.59 -6.49
C ARG A 399 -10.39 36.25 -6.47
N LEU A 400 -9.62 36.83 -5.52
CA LEU A 400 -8.21 36.47 -5.35
C LEU A 400 -8.05 35.04 -4.83
N TYR A 401 -8.90 34.60 -3.89
CA TYR A 401 -8.89 33.22 -3.41
C TYR A 401 -9.33 32.22 -4.49
N ALA A 402 -10.31 32.55 -5.32
CA ALA A 402 -10.69 31.74 -6.45
C ALA A 402 -9.52 31.58 -7.44
N LYS A 403 -8.84 32.69 -7.78
CA LYS A 403 -7.63 32.66 -8.62
C LYS A 403 -6.50 31.87 -7.99
N PHE A 404 -6.30 32.00 -6.67
CA PHE A 404 -5.33 31.19 -5.92
C PHE A 404 -5.65 29.71 -6.05
N SER A 405 -6.92 29.30 -5.90
CA SER A 405 -7.35 27.90 -6.02
C SER A 405 -7.04 27.33 -7.41
N ASP A 406 -7.27 28.09 -8.50
CA ASP A 406 -6.92 27.63 -9.86
C ASP A 406 -5.41 27.43 -10.02
N ALA A 407 -4.63 28.41 -9.58
CA ALA A 407 -3.18 28.34 -9.65
C ALA A 407 -2.60 27.21 -8.76
N PHE A 408 -3.24 26.94 -7.63
CA PHE A 408 -2.85 25.84 -6.72
C PHE A 408 -3.11 24.48 -7.38
N GLU A 409 -4.26 24.28 -8.02
CA GLU A 409 -4.56 23.06 -8.77
C GLU A 409 -3.55 22.85 -9.90
N GLU A 410 -3.27 23.90 -10.69
CA GLU A 410 -2.38 23.85 -11.84
C GLU A 410 -0.89 23.64 -11.49
N LYS A 411 -0.38 24.30 -10.43
CA LYS A 411 1.06 24.37 -10.17
C LYS A 411 1.52 23.52 -8.98
N PHE A 412 0.63 23.31 -7.99
CA PHE A 412 0.98 22.54 -6.80
C PHE A 412 0.50 21.09 -6.88
N ILE A 413 -0.78 20.87 -7.26
CA ILE A 413 -1.34 19.52 -7.41
C ILE A 413 -0.78 18.86 -8.66
N ASN A 414 -0.87 19.55 -9.80
CA ASN A 414 -0.42 19.01 -11.08
C ASN A 414 1.11 18.91 -11.12
N GLN A 415 1.59 17.70 -11.38
CA GLN A 415 3.01 17.35 -11.37
C GLN A 415 3.29 16.27 -12.41
N GLY A 416 4.37 16.41 -13.16
CA GLY A 416 4.75 15.44 -14.19
C GLY A 416 5.06 14.05 -13.59
N PHE A 417 4.75 12.99 -14.33
CA PHE A 417 4.95 11.61 -13.88
C PHE A 417 6.41 11.27 -13.51
N TYR A 418 7.39 11.91 -14.15
CA TYR A 418 8.81 11.76 -13.84
C TYR A 418 9.37 12.93 -13.02
N GLU A 419 8.54 13.85 -12.59
CA GLU A 419 8.96 15.01 -11.81
C GLU A 419 9.12 14.63 -10.34
N ASP A 420 10.35 14.72 -9.82
CA ASP A 420 10.69 14.53 -8.40
C ASP A 420 10.90 15.92 -7.78
N ARG A 421 9.94 16.41 -7.01
CA ARG A 421 10.04 17.68 -6.30
C ARG A 421 10.62 17.47 -4.92
N THR A 422 11.70 18.18 -4.61
CA THR A 422 12.18 18.20 -3.22
C THR A 422 11.22 18.99 -2.34
N ILE A 423 11.31 18.79 -1.02
CA ILE A 423 10.47 19.52 -0.09
C ILE A 423 10.71 21.04 -0.16
N GLU A 424 11.97 21.45 -0.42
CA GLU A 424 12.31 22.85 -0.63
C GLU A 424 11.59 23.42 -1.86
N GLN A 425 11.65 22.73 -2.99
CA GLN A 425 10.94 23.13 -4.22
C GLN A 425 9.44 23.19 -3.99
N THR A 426 8.88 22.21 -3.28
CA THR A 426 7.45 22.19 -2.93
C THR A 426 7.06 23.39 -2.08
N LEU A 427 7.84 23.75 -1.07
CA LEU A 427 7.58 24.91 -0.23
C LEU A 427 7.77 26.23 -1.00
N ASP A 428 8.74 26.32 -1.90
CA ASP A 428 8.97 27.48 -2.74
C ASP A 428 7.80 27.71 -3.72
N ILE A 429 7.27 26.65 -4.34
CA ILE A 429 6.03 26.70 -5.12
C ILE A 429 4.88 27.22 -4.24
N GLY A 430 4.77 26.71 -3.00
CA GLY A 430 3.80 27.18 -2.01
C GLY A 430 3.89 28.68 -1.77
N TRP A 431 5.09 29.21 -1.54
CA TRP A 431 5.29 30.65 -1.36
C TRP A 431 4.95 31.49 -2.59
N GLN A 432 5.32 31.01 -3.79
CA GLN A 432 4.93 31.68 -5.04
C GLN A 432 3.41 31.77 -5.18
N LEU A 433 2.68 30.71 -4.85
CA LEU A 433 1.23 30.70 -4.85
C LEU A 433 0.63 31.63 -3.80
N LEU A 434 1.13 31.59 -2.57
CA LEU A 434 0.67 32.47 -1.49
C LEU A 434 0.87 33.97 -1.82
N SER A 435 1.85 34.30 -2.66
CA SER A 435 2.08 35.69 -3.10
C SER A 435 0.99 36.25 -4.02
N ILE A 436 0.04 35.44 -4.52
CA ILE A 436 -1.18 35.88 -5.17
C ILE A 436 -2.08 36.66 -4.21
N LEU A 437 -2.01 36.29 -2.93
CA LEU A 437 -2.77 36.91 -1.86
C LEU A 437 -1.94 38.03 -1.20
N PRO A 438 -2.58 39.06 -0.60
CA PRO A 438 -1.84 40.08 0.15
C PRO A 438 -1.18 39.50 1.40
N LYS A 439 -0.03 40.07 1.80
CA LYS A 439 0.71 39.64 3.02
C LYS A 439 -0.13 39.60 4.28
N SER A 440 -1.13 40.51 4.37
CA SER A 440 -2.06 40.58 5.51
C SER A 440 -2.92 39.32 5.71
N GLU A 441 -3.04 38.49 4.67
CA GLU A 441 -3.76 37.20 4.74
C GLU A 441 -2.90 36.03 5.23
N MET A 442 -1.58 36.24 5.41
CA MET A 442 -0.63 35.19 5.92
C MET A 442 -0.76 34.97 7.43
N LYS A 443 -1.99 34.72 7.91
CA LYS A 443 -2.33 34.65 9.35
C LYS A 443 -1.83 33.37 10.05
N ARG A 444 -1.48 32.35 9.27
CA ARG A 444 -1.04 31.04 9.79
C ARG A 444 0.48 30.85 9.76
N ILE A 445 1.20 31.83 9.23
CA ILE A 445 2.67 31.82 9.13
C ILE A 445 3.25 32.88 10.08
N LYS A 446 4.30 32.51 10.80
CA LYS A 446 5.00 33.46 11.66
C LYS A 446 5.56 34.64 10.83
N PRO A 447 5.45 35.92 11.30
CA PRO A 447 5.90 37.07 10.53
C PRO A 447 7.35 36.98 10.05
N GLN A 448 8.24 36.46 10.88
CA GLN A 448 9.66 36.24 10.52
C GLN A 448 9.86 35.38 9.28
N TYR A 449 9.02 34.37 9.07
CA TYR A 449 9.09 33.50 7.90
C TYR A 449 8.47 34.17 6.67
N VAL A 450 7.43 35.00 6.88
CA VAL A 450 6.88 35.83 5.79
C VAL A 450 7.94 36.82 5.28
N GLU A 451 8.71 37.43 6.15
CA GLU A 451 9.80 38.35 5.75
C GLU A 451 10.93 37.59 5.04
N LYS A 452 11.29 36.41 5.55
CA LYS A 452 12.42 35.62 5.05
C LYS A 452 12.15 34.98 3.69
N TYR A 453 10.97 34.39 3.50
CA TYR A 453 10.64 33.54 2.33
C TYR A 453 9.68 34.18 1.33
N TRP A 454 9.15 35.37 1.62
CA TRP A 454 8.27 36.04 0.65
C TRP A 454 9.00 36.30 -0.66
N PRO A 455 8.41 35.91 -1.83
CA PRO A 455 9.05 36.14 -3.12
C PRO A 455 9.38 37.61 -3.34
N LYS A 456 10.63 37.91 -3.62
CA LYS A 456 11.07 39.23 -4.06
C LYS A 456 10.55 39.44 -5.48
N LYS A 457 9.87 40.54 -5.72
CA LYS A 457 9.41 40.91 -7.06
C LYS A 457 10.58 41.16 -8.00
#